data_229201735174774f13debbbed2e10e05
#
_entry.id   229201735174774f13debbbed2e10e05
#
_cell.length_a   1.000
_cell.length_b   1.000
_cell.length_c   1.000
_cell.angle_alpha   90.00
_cell.angle_beta   90.00
_cell.angle_gamma   90.00
#
_symmetry.space_group_name_H-M   'P 1'
#
loop_
_entity.id
_entity.type
_entity.pdbx_description
1 polymer ?
#
loop_
_entity_poly.entity_id
_entity_poly.type
_entity_poly.pdbx_seq_one_letter_code
_entity_poly.pdbx_strand_id
1 'polypeptide(L)'
;MKRLILLLASTLFIFNLSNAVTYNSNPEIFISELANDAIKILSDKSTSKEQKSKSIEKIALENVDVEALGLYSLGSIRKTLKPNELEKYNFLFEKYLLKNLTSRLSDYSSSQFKVLSSEQKSAKTTIVTSKIEGMDDQPDIDIDWRVYTKDPAK
;
A
#
# COMPACT_ATOMS: atom_id res chain seq x y z
N MET A 1 42.55 -9.40 -50.91
CA MET A 1 41.25 -8.73 -50.67
C MET A 1 40.62 -9.36 -49.40
N LYS A 2 40.83 -8.73 -48.25
CA LYS A 2 40.29 -9.22 -46.96
C LYS A 2 38.95 -8.52 -46.71
N ARG A 3 37.84 -9.25 -46.74
CA ARG A 3 36.50 -8.75 -46.40
C ARG A 3 36.38 -8.66 -44.88
N LEU A 4 36.32 -7.45 -44.36
CA LEU A 4 36.04 -7.13 -42.96
C LEU A 4 34.52 -7.22 -42.76
N ILE A 5 34.04 -8.23 -42.05
CA ILE A 5 32.64 -8.37 -41.64
C ILE A 5 32.49 -7.62 -40.34
N LEU A 6 31.83 -6.45 -40.37
CA LEU A 6 31.44 -5.68 -39.19
C LEU A 6 30.16 -6.31 -38.62
N LEU A 7 30.29 -7.06 -37.53
CA LEU A 7 29.16 -7.55 -36.72
C LEU A 7 28.65 -6.40 -35.84
N LEU A 8 27.55 -5.78 -36.25
CA LEU A 8 26.82 -4.79 -35.47
C LEU A 8 26.02 -5.53 -34.41
N ALA A 9 26.58 -5.65 -33.19
CA ALA A 9 25.85 -6.17 -32.05
C ALA A 9 24.82 -5.13 -31.57
N SER A 10 23.60 -5.24 -32.08
CA SER A 10 22.45 -4.49 -31.60
C SER A 10 22.08 -4.98 -30.21
N THR A 11 22.57 -4.33 -29.16
CA THR A 11 22.09 -4.51 -27.78
C THR A 11 20.67 -3.95 -27.66
N LEU A 12 19.68 -4.82 -27.75
CA LEU A 12 18.29 -4.50 -27.37
C LEU A 12 18.26 -4.20 -25.87
N PHE A 13 18.31 -2.92 -25.52
CA PHE A 13 17.93 -2.45 -24.19
C PHE A 13 16.41 -2.67 -24.03
N ILE A 14 16.04 -3.78 -23.39
CA ILE A 14 14.67 -3.98 -22.95
C ILE A 14 14.48 -3.05 -21.76
N PHE A 15 13.93 -1.86 -22.01
CA PHE A 15 13.39 -1.01 -20.96
C PHE A 15 12.17 -1.74 -20.37
N ASN A 16 12.34 -2.36 -19.19
CA ASN A 16 11.22 -2.73 -18.37
C ASN A 16 10.56 -1.43 -17.91
N LEU A 17 9.55 -0.98 -18.65
CA LEU A 17 8.62 0.04 -18.17
C LEU A 17 7.89 -0.58 -16.98
N SER A 18 8.37 -0.29 -15.77
CA SER A 18 7.60 -0.51 -14.57
C SER A 18 6.36 0.37 -14.70
N ASN A 19 5.23 -0.23 -15.07
CA ASN A 19 3.94 0.44 -14.98
C ASN A 19 3.67 0.70 -13.49
N ALA A 20 3.95 1.92 -13.04
CA ALA A 20 3.47 2.37 -11.76
C ALA A 20 1.93 2.37 -11.83
N VAL A 21 1.29 1.62 -10.96
CA VAL A 21 -0.17 1.64 -10.85
C VAL A 21 -0.57 3.04 -10.41
N THR A 22 -1.33 3.74 -11.24
CA THR A 22 -1.84 5.07 -10.92
C THR A 22 -3.29 4.92 -10.47
N TYR A 23 -3.52 5.17 -9.19
CA TYR A 23 -4.86 5.15 -8.61
C TYR A 23 -5.62 6.45 -8.88
N ASN A 24 -6.95 6.39 -8.76
CA ASN A 24 -7.82 7.54 -8.95
C ASN A 24 -7.59 8.61 -7.88
N SER A 25 -7.73 9.88 -8.24
CA SER A 25 -7.58 11.01 -7.30
C SER A 25 -8.77 11.20 -6.36
N ASN A 26 -9.94 10.62 -6.67
CA ASN A 26 -11.10 10.62 -5.77
C ASN A 26 -10.83 9.68 -4.58
N PRO A 27 -10.92 10.14 -3.32
CA PRO A 27 -10.57 9.33 -2.15
C PRO A 27 -11.31 8.00 -2.01
N GLU A 28 -12.60 7.95 -2.34
CA GLU A 28 -13.40 6.70 -2.27
C GLU A 28 -12.93 5.70 -3.32
N ILE A 29 -12.75 6.18 -4.56
CA ILE A 29 -12.29 5.33 -5.66
C ILE A 29 -10.87 4.85 -5.39
N PHE A 30 -9.99 5.75 -4.91
CA PHE A 30 -8.62 5.42 -4.52
C PHE A 30 -8.58 4.25 -3.51
N ILE A 31 -9.34 4.34 -2.43
CA ILE A 31 -9.38 3.30 -1.39
C ILE A 31 -9.98 2.01 -1.94
N SER A 32 -11.02 2.11 -2.78
CA SER A 32 -11.63 0.94 -3.41
C SER A 32 -10.66 0.22 -4.35
N GLU A 33 -9.95 0.95 -5.20
CA GLU A 33 -8.95 0.41 -6.12
C GLU A 33 -7.78 -0.25 -5.36
N LEU A 34 -7.24 0.46 -4.36
CA LEU A 34 -6.14 -0.02 -3.52
C LEU A 34 -6.49 -1.35 -2.80
N ALA A 35 -7.68 -1.42 -2.21
CA ALA A 35 -8.15 -2.61 -1.52
C ALA A 35 -8.41 -3.77 -2.48
N ASN A 36 -9.01 -3.50 -3.64
CA ASN A 36 -9.27 -4.52 -4.65
C ASN A 36 -7.98 -5.10 -5.23
N ASP A 37 -6.96 -4.28 -5.45
CA ASP A 37 -5.64 -4.77 -5.88
C ASP A 37 -4.99 -5.65 -4.82
N ALA A 38 -5.08 -5.28 -3.55
CA ALA A 38 -4.60 -6.11 -2.44
C ALA A 38 -5.31 -7.47 -2.40
N ILE A 39 -6.64 -7.48 -2.47
CA ILE A 39 -7.45 -8.72 -2.50
C ILE A 39 -7.09 -9.58 -3.72
N LYS A 40 -6.94 -8.98 -4.89
CA LYS A 40 -6.55 -9.70 -6.11
C LYS A 40 -5.19 -10.39 -5.96
N ILE A 41 -4.20 -9.71 -5.38
CA ILE A 41 -2.88 -10.30 -5.10
C ILE A 41 -3.00 -11.47 -4.11
N LEU A 42 -3.76 -11.30 -3.04
CA LEU A 42 -3.91 -12.32 -2.01
C LEU A 42 -4.67 -13.54 -2.50
N SER A 43 -5.69 -13.36 -3.35
CA SER A 43 -6.50 -14.45 -3.92
C SER A 43 -5.83 -15.21 -5.06
N ASP A 44 -4.75 -14.69 -5.66
CA ASP A 44 -4.04 -15.36 -6.75
C ASP A 44 -3.40 -16.67 -6.29
N LYS A 45 -3.93 -17.79 -6.75
CA LYS A 45 -3.45 -19.14 -6.40
C LYS A 45 -2.15 -19.53 -7.11
N SER A 46 -1.74 -18.81 -8.15
CA SER A 46 -0.51 -19.07 -8.91
C SER A 46 0.74 -18.50 -8.28
N THR A 47 0.59 -17.54 -7.36
CA THR A 47 1.68 -16.78 -6.72
C THR A 47 2.00 -17.34 -5.33
N SER A 48 3.30 -17.47 -5.01
CA SER A 48 3.74 -17.95 -3.70
C SER A 48 3.39 -16.97 -2.57
N LYS A 49 3.25 -17.47 -1.34
CA LYS A 49 2.96 -16.64 -0.15
C LYS A 49 4.00 -15.52 0.03
N GLU A 50 5.27 -15.82 -0.23
CA GLU A 50 6.35 -14.82 -0.12
C GLU A 50 6.21 -13.71 -1.17
N GLN A 51 5.89 -14.06 -2.41
CA GLN A 51 5.67 -13.08 -3.48
C GLN A 51 4.46 -12.20 -3.20
N LYS A 52 3.35 -12.80 -2.71
CA LYS A 52 2.18 -12.04 -2.26
C LYS A 52 2.54 -11.03 -1.17
N SER A 53 3.27 -11.48 -0.14
CA SER A 53 3.74 -10.61 0.95
C SER A 53 4.52 -9.42 0.42
N LYS A 54 5.52 -9.67 -0.44
CA LYS A 54 6.33 -8.59 -1.06
C LYS A 54 5.48 -7.62 -1.88
N SER A 55 4.47 -8.13 -2.60
CA SER A 55 3.58 -7.28 -3.40
C SER A 55 2.69 -6.40 -2.52
N ILE A 56 2.16 -6.94 -1.42
CA ILE A 56 1.37 -6.17 -0.43
C ILE A 56 2.24 -5.14 0.28
N GLU A 57 3.45 -5.51 0.70
CA GLU A 57 4.43 -4.58 1.30
C GLU A 57 4.73 -3.42 0.36
N LYS A 58 4.97 -3.71 -0.93
CA LYS A 58 5.19 -2.68 -1.95
C LYS A 58 4.01 -1.72 -2.06
N ILE A 59 2.78 -2.25 -2.22
CA ILE A 59 1.56 -1.42 -2.28
C ILE A 59 1.44 -0.55 -1.03
N ALA A 60 1.67 -1.11 0.16
CA ALA A 60 1.59 -0.37 1.40
C ALA A 60 2.60 0.78 1.45
N LEU A 61 3.87 0.51 1.13
CA LEU A 61 4.93 1.52 1.15
C LEU A 61 4.75 2.64 0.11
N GLU A 62 4.14 2.32 -1.03
CA GLU A 62 3.88 3.30 -2.09
C GLU A 62 2.67 4.21 -1.80
N ASN A 63 1.71 3.75 -0.98
CA ASN A 63 0.41 4.40 -0.83
C ASN A 63 0.06 4.81 0.60
N VAL A 64 0.78 4.28 1.61
CA VAL A 64 0.55 4.60 3.02
C VAL A 64 1.71 5.42 3.57
N ASP A 65 1.40 6.54 4.21
CA ASP A 65 2.39 7.31 4.96
C ASP A 65 2.67 6.60 6.31
N VAL A 66 3.55 5.59 6.24
CA VAL A 66 3.90 4.72 7.37
C VAL A 66 4.54 5.52 8.51
N GLU A 67 5.34 6.55 8.19
CA GLU A 67 5.96 7.41 9.20
C GLU A 67 4.90 8.24 9.94
N ALA A 68 3.98 8.88 9.22
CA ALA A 68 2.90 9.64 9.85
C ALA A 68 2.00 8.74 10.71
N LEU A 69 1.73 7.50 10.26
CA LEU A 69 0.97 6.52 11.05
C LEU A 69 1.72 6.13 12.33
N GLY A 70 3.02 5.92 12.25
CA GLY A 70 3.88 5.65 13.41
C GLY A 70 3.87 6.82 14.40
N LEU A 71 4.04 8.05 13.92
CA LEU A 71 3.96 9.25 14.74
C LEU A 71 2.59 9.44 15.38
N TYR A 72 1.53 9.11 14.67
CA TYR A 72 0.16 9.13 15.21
C TYR A 72 0.01 8.11 16.35
N SER A 73 0.51 6.90 16.18
CA SER A 73 0.46 5.82 17.17
C SER A 73 1.23 6.16 18.46
N LEU A 74 2.33 6.93 18.38
CA LEU A 74 3.06 7.42 19.55
C LEU A 74 2.28 8.46 20.36
N GLY A 75 1.31 9.14 19.78
CA GLY A 75 0.56 10.18 20.46
C GLY A 75 1.47 11.29 20.98
N SER A 76 1.32 11.66 22.26
CA SER A 76 2.12 12.72 22.89
C SER A 76 3.57 12.33 23.15
N ILE A 77 3.88 11.04 23.27
CA ILE A 77 5.23 10.52 23.55
C ILE A 77 6.22 10.95 22.47
N ARG A 78 5.78 11.09 21.20
CA ARG A 78 6.65 11.56 20.10
C ARG A 78 7.37 12.90 20.37
N LYS A 79 6.82 13.73 21.29
CA LYS A 79 7.41 15.03 21.62
C LYS A 79 8.58 14.93 22.62
N THR A 80 8.72 13.78 23.27
CA THR A 80 9.74 13.54 24.30
C THR A 80 10.88 12.66 23.82
N LEU A 81 10.70 12.00 22.67
CA LEU A 81 11.73 11.13 22.08
C LEU A 81 12.88 11.95 21.49
N LYS A 82 14.09 11.45 21.67
CA LYS A 82 15.28 11.96 20.98
C LYS A 82 15.24 11.55 19.49
N PRO A 83 15.93 12.27 18.60
CA PRO A 83 15.93 11.96 17.18
C PRO A 83 16.30 10.49 16.84
N ASN A 84 17.34 9.95 17.51
CA ASN A 84 17.77 8.56 17.31
C ASN A 84 16.77 7.52 17.84
N GLU A 85 16.00 7.86 18.88
CA GLU A 85 14.94 6.99 19.42
C GLU A 85 13.75 6.97 18.45
N LEU A 86 13.42 8.14 17.88
CA LEU A 86 12.36 8.26 16.89
C LEU A 86 12.70 7.50 15.59
N GLU A 87 13.93 7.63 15.09
CA GLU A 87 14.41 6.89 13.91
C GLU A 87 14.33 5.38 14.15
N LYS A 88 14.81 4.91 15.30
CA LYS A 88 14.71 3.49 15.68
C LYS A 88 13.25 3.02 15.78
N TYR A 89 12.38 3.85 16.34
CA TYR A 89 10.95 3.55 16.44
C TYR A 89 10.32 3.43 15.06
N ASN A 90 10.53 4.40 14.16
CA ASN A 90 9.97 4.40 12.81
C ASN A 90 10.39 3.14 12.05
N PHE A 91 11.67 2.77 12.11
CA PHE A 91 12.18 1.54 11.50
C PHE A 91 11.50 0.26 12.04
N LEU A 92 11.31 0.19 13.36
CA LEU A 92 10.66 -0.97 13.99
C LEU A 92 9.15 -0.98 13.73
N PHE A 93 8.52 0.19 13.72
CA PHE A 93 7.09 0.35 13.44
C PHE A 93 6.76 -0.08 12.02
N GLU A 94 7.55 0.36 11.02
CA GLU A 94 7.37 -0.07 9.62
C GLU A 94 7.41 -1.59 9.51
N LYS A 95 8.44 -2.23 10.05
CA LYS A 95 8.56 -3.70 10.03
C LYS A 95 7.39 -4.40 10.72
N TYR A 96 6.97 -3.88 11.87
CA TYR A 96 5.84 -4.41 12.61
C TYR A 96 4.54 -4.28 11.82
N LEU A 97 4.29 -3.08 11.26
CA LEU A 97 3.09 -2.80 10.46
C LEU A 97 3.01 -3.72 9.25
N LEU A 98 4.07 -3.79 8.43
CA LEU A 98 4.09 -4.60 7.22
C LEU A 98 3.89 -6.09 7.52
N LYS A 99 4.56 -6.61 8.55
CA LYS A 99 4.39 -8.00 8.98
C LYS A 99 2.96 -8.31 9.43
N ASN A 100 2.35 -7.41 10.21
CA ASN A 100 0.97 -7.60 10.66
C ASN A 100 -0.02 -7.48 9.51
N LEU A 101 0.18 -6.50 8.62
CA LEU A 101 -0.66 -6.28 7.45
C LEU A 101 -0.69 -7.54 6.57
N THR A 102 0.47 -8.06 6.17
CA THR A 102 0.57 -9.23 5.30
C THR A 102 0.02 -10.50 5.96
N SER A 103 0.26 -10.68 7.27
CA SER A 103 -0.26 -11.83 8.00
C SER A 103 -1.79 -11.81 8.09
N ARG A 104 -2.37 -10.69 8.52
CA ARG A 104 -3.81 -10.56 8.74
C ARG A 104 -4.61 -10.52 7.44
N LEU A 105 -4.15 -9.77 6.43
CA LEU A 105 -4.86 -9.69 5.15
C LEU A 105 -4.92 -11.03 4.43
N SER A 106 -3.97 -11.94 4.67
CA SER A 106 -4.00 -13.29 4.08
C SER A 106 -5.27 -14.06 4.47
N ASP A 107 -5.80 -13.82 5.68
CA ASP A 107 -6.99 -14.50 6.18
C ASP A 107 -8.27 -13.97 5.51
N TYR A 108 -8.22 -12.77 4.92
CA TYR A 108 -9.34 -12.10 4.26
C TYR A 108 -9.22 -12.10 2.72
N SER A 109 -8.43 -12.99 2.15
CA SER A 109 -8.17 -13.05 0.70
C SER A 109 -9.40 -13.34 -0.17
N SER A 110 -10.46 -13.88 0.41
CA SER A 110 -11.74 -14.17 -0.27
C SER A 110 -12.89 -13.26 0.18
N SER A 111 -12.60 -12.31 1.09
CA SER A 111 -13.59 -11.40 1.66
C SER A 111 -14.01 -10.30 0.70
N GLN A 112 -15.20 -9.73 0.94
CA GLN A 112 -15.66 -8.55 0.19
C GLN A 112 -15.22 -7.28 0.89
N PHE A 113 -14.71 -6.34 0.11
CA PHE A 113 -14.41 -4.98 0.55
C PHE A 113 -15.48 -4.01 0.09
N LYS A 114 -15.97 -3.16 0.99
CA LYS A 114 -16.98 -2.14 0.67
C LYS A 114 -16.59 -0.80 1.27
N VAL A 115 -16.61 0.25 0.47
CA VAL A 115 -16.61 1.63 0.97
C VAL A 115 -18.01 1.95 1.44
N LEU A 116 -18.14 2.44 2.67
CA LEU A 116 -19.43 2.74 3.31
C LEU A 116 -19.76 4.23 3.24
N SER A 117 -18.77 5.09 3.46
CA SER A 117 -18.95 6.55 3.45
C SER A 117 -17.64 7.28 3.22
N SER A 118 -17.75 8.55 2.85
CA SER A 118 -16.63 9.46 2.69
C SER A 118 -17.02 10.83 3.22
N GLU A 119 -16.18 11.43 4.06
CA GLU A 119 -16.41 12.72 4.65
C GLU A 119 -15.16 13.61 4.51
N GLN A 120 -15.29 14.70 3.78
CA GLN A 120 -14.24 15.70 3.67
C GLN A 120 -14.10 16.50 4.97
N LYS A 121 -13.02 16.35 5.69
CA LYS A 121 -12.73 17.07 6.94
C LYS A 121 -12.04 18.41 6.72
N SER A 122 -11.31 18.55 5.63
CA SER A 122 -10.65 19.79 5.21
C SER A 122 -10.38 19.77 3.71
N ALA A 123 -9.86 20.87 3.15
CA ALA A 123 -9.46 20.91 1.74
C ALA A 123 -8.44 19.81 1.34
N LYS A 124 -7.70 19.26 2.31
CA LYS A 124 -6.64 18.29 2.06
C LYS A 124 -6.86 16.93 2.73
N THR A 125 -7.94 16.75 3.47
CA THR A 125 -8.15 15.54 4.26
C THR A 125 -9.57 15.03 4.11
N THR A 126 -9.70 13.78 3.71
CA THR A 126 -10.97 13.05 3.63
C THR A 126 -10.87 11.79 4.50
N ILE A 127 -11.89 11.50 5.28
CA ILE A 127 -12.05 10.23 5.96
C ILE A 127 -12.94 9.35 5.08
N VAL A 128 -12.42 8.19 4.69
CA VAL A 128 -13.17 7.16 3.98
C VAL A 128 -13.37 6.01 4.96
N THR A 129 -14.63 5.67 5.24
CA THR A 129 -14.98 4.51 6.08
C THR A 129 -15.28 3.33 5.19
N SER A 130 -14.71 2.19 5.50
CA SER A 130 -14.88 0.96 4.75
C SER A 130 -14.99 -0.24 5.67
N LYS A 131 -15.44 -1.36 5.09
CA LYS A 131 -15.60 -2.64 5.76
C LYS A 131 -15.00 -3.75 4.90
N ILE A 132 -14.30 -4.67 5.55
CA ILE A 132 -14.01 -6.00 5.02
C ILE A 132 -15.00 -6.96 5.69
N GLU A 133 -15.84 -7.61 4.89
CA GLU A 133 -16.77 -8.61 5.41
C GLU A 133 -16.02 -9.89 5.73
N GLY A 134 -16.10 -10.34 6.96
CA GLY A 134 -15.55 -11.63 7.39
C GLY A 134 -16.26 -12.79 6.69
N MET A 135 -15.56 -13.91 6.54
CA MET A 135 -16.14 -15.16 6.05
C MET A 135 -16.10 -16.20 7.16
N ASP A 136 -17.10 -17.05 7.18
CA ASP A 136 -17.24 -18.11 8.19
C ASP A 136 -17.25 -17.54 9.62
N ASP A 137 -16.30 -17.94 10.46
CA ASP A 137 -16.16 -17.48 11.86
C ASP A 137 -15.30 -16.21 12.02
N GLN A 138 -14.89 -15.55 10.90
CA GLN A 138 -14.08 -14.34 10.96
C GLN A 138 -14.96 -13.11 11.20
N PRO A 139 -14.57 -12.21 12.12
CA PRO A 139 -15.31 -10.96 12.31
C PRO A 139 -15.14 -10.00 11.14
N ASP A 140 -16.11 -9.15 10.92
CA ASP A 140 -15.96 -7.98 10.06
C ASP A 140 -14.85 -7.06 10.56
N ILE A 141 -14.16 -6.38 9.64
CA ILE A 141 -13.17 -5.35 9.97
C ILE A 141 -13.66 -4.01 9.43
N ASP A 142 -13.93 -3.08 10.32
CA ASP A 142 -14.19 -1.69 9.95
C ASP A 142 -12.87 -0.90 9.91
N ILE A 143 -12.67 -0.11 8.86
CA ILE A 143 -11.44 0.64 8.63
C ILE A 143 -11.78 2.09 8.29
N ASP A 144 -11.21 3.02 9.05
CA ASP A 144 -11.23 4.45 8.73
C ASP A 144 -9.89 4.85 8.11
N TRP A 145 -9.95 5.27 6.85
CA TRP A 145 -8.82 5.75 6.09
C TRP A 145 -8.75 7.27 6.15
N ARG A 146 -7.63 7.81 6.61
CA ARG A 146 -7.37 9.24 6.46
C ARG A 146 -6.61 9.47 5.17
N VAL A 147 -7.33 9.85 4.13
CA VAL A 147 -6.76 10.15 2.82
C VAL A 147 -6.31 11.61 2.78
N TYR A 148 -5.05 11.82 2.42
CA TYR A 148 -4.47 13.15 2.30
C TYR A 148 -4.21 13.50 0.85
N THR A 149 -4.80 14.61 0.38
CA THR A 149 -4.62 15.12 -0.98
C THR A 149 -3.51 16.17 -0.97
N LYS A 150 -2.41 15.90 -1.66
CA LYS A 150 -1.26 16.83 -1.76
C LYS A 150 -1.63 18.11 -2.50
N ASP A 151 -2.39 17.98 -3.59
CA ASP A 151 -2.85 19.10 -4.43
C ASP A 151 -4.38 19.03 -4.60
N PRO A 152 -5.16 19.83 -3.83
CA PRO A 152 -6.62 19.81 -3.92
C PRO A 152 -7.18 20.29 -5.25
N ALA A 153 -6.34 20.87 -6.13
CA ALA A 153 -6.76 21.34 -7.46
C ALA A 153 -6.61 20.24 -8.54
N LYS A 154 -6.09 19.09 -8.19
CA LYS A 154 -5.93 17.92 -9.05
C LYS A 154 -6.75 16.76 -8.55
#